data_a72c91b452954aa71638406217f7275c
#
_entry.id   a72c91b452954aa71638406217f7275c
#
_cell.length_a   1.000
_cell.length_b   1.000
_cell.length_c   1.000
_cell.angle_alpha   90.00
_cell.angle_beta   90.00
_cell.angle_gamma   90.00
#
_symmetry.space_group_name_H-M   'P 1'
#
loop_
_entity.id
_entity.type
_entity.pdbx_description
1 polymer ?
#
loop_
_entity_poly.entity_id
_entity_poly.type
_entity_poly.pdbx_seq_one_letter_code
_entity_poly.pdbx_strand_id
1 'polypeptide(L)'
;MNDDNSLKGITHRFRGYLPVVIDVETAGFNPATDALLEIAAVMLDVDAQGNWVIDETVTRHVHPFEGANLDQAALEFTGIIPDHPFRKQIAVSEKIALQDIFRVIRHQLRKHQCKRAILVGHNAAFDLGFVNAAVERTGIKRNPFHPFSTFDTVTLCGLAFGQTVLSKAVDAAGLGWDPAHAHSAYYDAEKTAELFCMVVNRWRSRHS
;
A
#
# COMPACT_ATOMS: atom_id res chain seq x y z
N MET A 1 -31.10 25.00 -4.47
CA MET A 1 -30.63 24.19 -3.33
C MET A 1 -29.95 22.96 -3.92
N ASN A 2 -28.69 23.08 -4.25
CA ASN A 2 -27.92 21.93 -4.72
C ASN A 2 -27.40 21.22 -3.46
N ASP A 3 -27.81 19.97 -3.32
CA ASP A 3 -27.38 19.09 -2.21
C ASP A 3 -25.86 18.94 -2.23
N ASP A 4 -25.20 19.67 -1.35
CA ASP A 4 -23.75 19.58 -1.05
C ASP A 4 -23.40 18.29 -0.29
N ASN A 5 -24.26 17.28 -0.39
CA ASN A 5 -24.10 15.97 0.20
C ASN A 5 -23.42 14.97 -0.76
N SER A 6 -23.08 15.42 -1.98
CA SER A 6 -22.56 14.54 -3.05
C SER A 6 -21.08 14.17 -2.90
N LEU A 7 -20.36 14.76 -1.95
CA LEU A 7 -18.92 14.50 -1.71
C LEU A 7 -18.62 13.74 -0.40
N LYS A 8 -19.67 13.31 0.33
CA LYS A 8 -19.53 12.62 1.61
C LYS A 8 -19.48 11.11 1.41
N GLY A 9 -18.35 10.59 1.04
CA GLY A 9 -18.10 9.15 0.98
C GLY A 9 -17.07 8.77 -0.07
N ILE A 10 -16.34 7.70 0.21
CA ILE A 10 -15.28 7.18 -0.68
C ILE A 10 -15.81 6.86 -2.07
N THR A 11 -17.02 6.30 -2.15
CA THR A 11 -17.63 5.86 -3.42
C THR A 11 -17.88 6.99 -4.42
N HIS A 12 -18.03 8.23 -3.96
CA HIS A 12 -18.27 9.40 -4.82
C HIS A 12 -16.98 9.98 -5.43
N ARG A 13 -15.84 9.53 -4.95
CA ARG A 13 -14.53 9.95 -5.45
C ARG A 13 -13.88 8.80 -6.22
N PHE A 14 -12.90 9.13 -7.05
CA PHE A 14 -12.11 8.15 -7.81
C PHE A 14 -12.95 7.14 -8.61
N ARG A 15 -14.10 7.56 -9.16
CA ARG A 15 -15.01 6.73 -9.99
C ARG A 15 -15.59 5.53 -9.22
N GLY A 16 -15.70 5.62 -7.90
CA GLY A 16 -16.16 4.52 -7.05
C GLY A 16 -15.09 3.45 -6.82
N TYR A 17 -13.82 3.79 -6.96
CA TYR A 17 -12.71 2.94 -6.56
C TYR A 17 -12.27 3.26 -5.13
N LEU A 18 -11.89 2.22 -4.39
CA LEU A 18 -11.36 2.32 -3.04
C LEU A 18 -9.83 2.43 -3.12
N PRO A 19 -9.20 3.55 -2.74
CA PRO A 19 -7.76 3.60 -2.55
C PRO A 19 -7.35 2.70 -1.39
N VAL A 20 -6.35 1.86 -1.62
CA VAL A 20 -5.72 1.00 -0.61
C VAL A 20 -4.23 1.14 -0.76
N VAL A 21 -3.56 1.56 0.29
CA VAL A 21 -2.10 1.71 0.26
C VAL A 21 -1.47 0.33 0.42
N ILE A 22 -0.54 0.01 -0.45
CA ILE A 22 0.29 -1.20 -0.38
C ILE A 22 1.74 -0.78 -0.38
N ASP A 23 2.51 -1.44 0.45
CA ASP A 23 3.96 -1.41 0.44
C ASP A 23 4.50 -2.83 0.56
N VAL A 24 5.58 -3.14 -0.16
CA VAL A 24 6.19 -4.46 -0.17
C VAL A 24 7.69 -4.38 0.06
N GLU A 25 8.21 -5.27 0.91
CA GLU A 25 9.64 -5.53 1.00
C GLU A 25 9.98 -6.80 0.23
N THR A 26 11.04 -6.74 -0.55
CA THR A 26 11.37 -7.78 -1.52
C THR A 26 12.84 -8.13 -1.50
N ALA A 27 13.17 -9.30 -2.02
CA ALA A 27 14.56 -9.75 -2.20
C ALA A 27 15.12 -9.41 -3.58
N GLY A 28 14.68 -8.30 -4.17
CA GLY A 28 15.15 -7.83 -5.48
C GLY A 28 14.09 -7.04 -6.22
N PHE A 29 14.32 -6.74 -7.50
CA PHE A 29 13.48 -5.84 -8.30
C PHE A 29 12.60 -6.55 -9.33
N ASN A 30 12.82 -7.85 -9.56
CA ASN A 30 12.08 -8.61 -10.56
C ASN A 30 10.94 -9.40 -9.92
N PRO A 31 9.67 -8.98 -10.05
CA PRO A 31 8.54 -9.65 -9.41
C PRO A 31 8.30 -11.09 -9.91
N ALA A 32 8.86 -11.46 -11.06
CA ALA A 32 8.73 -12.82 -11.59
C ALA A 32 9.64 -13.83 -10.88
N THR A 33 10.80 -13.38 -10.41
CA THR A 33 11.86 -14.26 -9.87
C THR A 33 12.19 -13.99 -8.42
N ASP A 34 12.04 -12.75 -7.94
CA ASP A 34 12.53 -12.35 -6.64
C ASP A 34 11.44 -12.52 -5.56
N ALA A 35 11.85 -12.87 -4.36
CA ALA A 35 10.91 -13.14 -3.29
C ALA A 35 10.18 -11.87 -2.81
N LEU A 36 8.86 -11.96 -2.65
CA LEU A 36 8.10 -11.07 -1.77
C LEU A 36 8.37 -11.49 -0.32
N LEU A 37 8.87 -10.59 0.50
CA LEU A 37 9.25 -10.88 1.89
C LEU A 37 8.30 -10.29 2.92
N GLU A 38 7.81 -9.08 2.69
CA GLU A 38 6.78 -8.45 3.52
C GLU A 38 5.74 -7.76 2.63
N ILE A 39 4.53 -7.67 3.12
CA ILE A 39 3.47 -6.90 2.51
C ILE A 39 2.63 -6.24 3.59
N ALA A 40 2.40 -4.95 3.45
CA ALA A 40 1.47 -4.18 4.26
C ALA A 40 0.36 -3.58 3.40
N ALA A 41 -0.83 -3.51 3.96
CA ALA A 41 -1.98 -2.88 3.35
C ALA A 41 -2.64 -1.94 4.36
N VAL A 42 -2.75 -0.65 4.02
CA VAL A 42 -3.43 0.35 4.84
C VAL A 42 -4.76 0.69 4.20
N MET A 43 -5.82 0.44 4.94
CA MET A 43 -7.20 0.80 4.58
C MET A 43 -7.46 2.25 4.97
N LEU A 44 -8.16 2.95 4.12
CA LEU A 44 -8.51 4.35 4.33
C LEU A 44 -10.02 4.49 4.53
N ASP A 45 -10.40 5.48 5.35
CA ASP A 45 -11.78 5.88 5.55
C ASP A 45 -11.93 7.40 5.47
N VAL A 46 -13.14 7.88 5.63
CA VAL A 46 -13.47 9.30 5.67
C VAL A 46 -14.14 9.60 7.00
N ASP A 47 -13.57 10.54 7.78
CA ASP A 47 -14.12 10.96 9.06
C ASP A 47 -15.44 11.75 8.92
N ALA A 48 -16.06 12.08 10.05
CA ALA A 48 -17.31 12.84 10.10
C ALA A 48 -17.20 14.24 9.45
N GLN A 49 -15.99 14.79 9.35
CA GLN A 49 -15.69 16.07 8.70
C GLN A 49 -15.41 15.89 7.20
N GLY A 50 -15.38 14.64 6.72
CA GLY A 50 -15.09 14.27 5.35
C GLY A 50 -13.60 14.24 5.01
N ASN A 51 -12.69 14.24 6.00
CA ASN A 51 -11.27 14.08 5.76
C ASN A 51 -10.91 12.60 5.60
N TRP A 52 -9.99 12.33 4.69
CA TRP A 52 -9.39 11.01 4.54
C TRP A 52 -8.47 10.72 5.69
N VAL A 53 -8.63 9.56 6.29
CA VAL A 53 -7.89 9.07 7.47
C VAL A 53 -7.51 7.61 7.29
N ILE A 54 -6.52 7.14 8.06
CA ILE A 54 -6.18 5.73 8.17
C ILE A 54 -7.25 5.05 9.04
N ASP A 55 -7.77 3.90 8.58
CA ASP A 55 -8.75 3.07 9.29
C ASP A 55 -8.06 1.85 9.94
N GLU A 56 -7.45 1.00 9.11
CA GLU A 56 -6.88 -0.28 9.54
C GLU A 56 -5.61 -0.59 8.75
N THR A 57 -4.60 -1.15 9.42
CA THR A 57 -3.38 -1.65 8.79
C THR A 57 -3.26 -3.16 8.99
N VAL A 58 -3.00 -3.89 7.91
CA VAL A 58 -2.75 -5.33 7.92
C VAL A 58 -1.39 -5.61 7.32
N THR A 59 -0.54 -6.33 8.03
CA THR A 59 0.80 -6.72 7.55
C THR A 59 1.02 -8.22 7.65
N ARG A 60 1.84 -8.76 6.74
CA ARG A 60 2.29 -10.15 6.77
C ARG A 60 3.76 -10.23 6.37
N HIS A 61 4.51 -11.01 7.16
CA HIS A 61 5.78 -11.54 6.72
C HIS A 61 5.52 -12.73 5.81
N VAL A 62 6.28 -12.83 4.73
CA VAL A 62 6.06 -13.82 3.67
C VAL A 62 7.28 -14.71 3.53
N HIS A 63 7.07 -16.03 3.46
CA HIS A 63 8.12 -16.97 3.09
C HIS A 63 8.46 -16.82 1.61
N PRO A 64 9.75 -16.82 1.24
CA PRO A 64 10.13 -16.96 -0.16
C PRO A 64 9.42 -18.15 -0.80
N PHE A 65 8.92 -17.98 -2.02
CA PHE A 65 8.36 -19.10 -2.78
C PHE A 65 9.48 -20.05 -3.24
N GLU A 66 9.14 -21.27 -3.58
CA GLU A 66 10.12 -22.28 -4.00
C GLU A 66 10.85 -21.84 -5.28
N GLY A 67 12.18 -21.80 -5.24
CA GLY A 67 13.03 -21.32 -6.33
C GLY A 67 13.12 -19.79 -6.45
N ALA A 68 12.60 -19.04 -5.48
CA ALA A 68 12.74 -17.59 -5.48
C ALA A 68 14.20 -17.16 -5.40
N ASN A 69 14.54 -16.12 -6.15
CA ASN A 69 15.81 -15.44 -6.02
C ASN A 69 15.83 -14.60 -4.74
N LEU A 70 16.96 -14.60 -4.05
CA LEU A 70 17.27 -13.80 -2.86
C LEU A 70 18.53 -12.98 -3.17
N ASP A 71 18.34 -11.78 -3.73
CA ASP A 71 19.44 -10.89 -4.03
C ASP A 71 20.07 -10.36 -2.75
N GLN A 72 21.38 -10.58 -2.58
CA GLN A 72 22.09 -10.24 -1.36
C GLN A 72 22.10 -8.74 -1.09
N ALA A 73 22.25 -7.91 -2.13
CA ALA A 73 22.27 -6.46 -1.97
C ALA A 73 20.89 -5.92 -1.54
N ALA A 74 19.81 -6.51 -2.05
CA ALA A 74 18.44 -6.17 -1.63
C ALA A 74 18.20 -6.57 -0.17
N LEU A 75 18.64 -7.75 0.25
CA LEU A 75 18.53 -8.20 1.64
C LEU A 75 19.35 -7.33 2.61
N GLU A 76 20.55 -6.92 2.22
CA GLU A 76 21.38 -6.00 3.00
C GLU A 76 20.73 -4.61 3.11
N PHE A 77 20.10 -4.14 2.04
CA PHE A 77 19.41 -2.85 2.02
C PHE A 77 18.18 -2.84 2.95
N THR A 78 17.35 -3.88 2.89
CA THR A 78 16.15 -3.98 3.74
C THR A 78 16.45 -4.45 5.16
N GLY A 79 17.63 -5.05 5.39
CA GLY A 79 17.97 -5.68 6.66
C GLY A 79 17.17 -6.97 6.96
N ILE A 80 16.42 -7.49 5.99
CA ILE A 80 15.59 -8.68 6.17
C ILE A 80 16.46 -9.93 6.06
N ILE A 81 16.40 -10.77 7.09
CA ILE A 81 17.03 -12.10 7.12
C ILE A 81 15.92 -13.14 6.95
N PRO A 82 15.71 -13.71 5.74
CA PRO A 82 14.60 -14.62 5.47
C PRO A 82 14.62 -15.87 6.39
N ASP A 83 15.82 -16.35 6.71
CA ASP A 83 16.05 -17.54 7.53
C ASP A 83 16.08 -17.29 9.05
N HIS A 84 15.84 -16.05 9.50
CA HIS A 84 15.83 -15.74 10.93
C HIS A 84 14.78 -16.60 11.66
N PRO A 85 15.12 -17.25 12.78
CA PRO A 85 14.21 -18.18 13.48
C PRO A 85 12.86 -17.59 13.84
N PHE A 86 12.82 -16.35 14.33
CA PHE A 86 11.58 -15.64 14.64
C PHE A 86 10.74 -15.43 13.40
N ARG A 87 11.37 -14.97 12.29
CA ARG A 87 10.68 -14.76 11.02
C ARG A 87 10.05 -16.06 10.49
N LYS A 88 10.79 -17.18 10.57
CA LYS A 88 10.25 -18.50 10.17
C LYS A 88 9.00 -18.93 10.94
N GLN A 89 8.81 -18.43 12.16
CA GLN A 89 7.63 -18.77 12.96
C GLN A 89 6.41 -17.94 12.59
N ILE A 90 6.60 -16.69 12.16
CA ILE A 90 5.50 -15.75 11.92
C ILE A 90 5.18 -15.56 10.42
N ALA A 91 6.13 -15.84 9.53
CA ALA A 91 5.91 -15.73 8.11
C ALA A 91 4.91 -16.76 7.60
N VAL A 92 4.15 -16.39 6.61
CA VAL A 92 3.17 -17.25 5.93
C VAL A 92 3.50 -17.36 4.45
N SER A 93 2.86 -18.29 3.74
CA SER A 93 3.02 -18.36 2.29
C SER A 93 2.39 -17.12 1.59
N GLU A 94 2.87 -16.77 0.39
CA GLU A 94 2.27 -15.70 -0.43
C GLU A 94 0.75 -15.86 -0.54
N LYS A 95 0.27 -17.09 -0.70
CA LYS A 95 -1.16 -17.37 -0.81
C LYS A 95 -1.94 -16.95 0.42
N ILE A 96 -1.46 -17.28 1.61
CA ILE A 96 -2.10 -16.92 2.89
C ILE A 96 -2.03 -15.41 3.09
N ALA A 97 -0.86 -14.79 2.86
CA ALA A 97 -0.70 -13.35 2.98
C ALA A 97 -1.69 -12.57 2.10
N LEU A 98 -1.77 -12.93 0.82
CA LEU A 98 -2.70 -12.31 -0.11
C LEU A 98 -4.17 -12.57 0.25
N GLN A 99 -4.52 -13.79 0.69
CA GLN A 99 -5.89 -14.10 1.08
C GLN A 99 -6.33 -13.28 2.29
N ASP A 100 -5.47 -13.09 3.28
CA ASP A 100 -5.76 -12.28 4.46
C ASP A 100 -5.98 -10.81 4.08
N ILE A 101 -5.04 -10.21 3.35
CA ILE A 101 -5.14 -8.83 2.90
C ILE A 101 -6.36 -8.64 1.99
N PHE A 102 -6.56 -9.50 1.01
CA PHE A 102 -7.70 -9.38 0.09
C PHE A 102 -9.06 -9.61 0.77
N ARG A 103 -9.11 -10.35 1.88
CA ARG A 103 -10.32 -10.48 2.71
C ARG A 103 -10.70 -9.14 3.31
N VAL A 104 -9.73 -8.43 3.90
CA VAL A 104 -9.96 -7.10 4.49
C VAL A 104 -10.35 -6.09 3.40
N ILE A 105 -9.60 -6.04 2.29
CA ILE A 105 -9.93 -5.15 1.16
C ILE A 105 -11.36 -5.40 0.65
N ARG A 106 -11.78 -6.66 0.50
CA ARG A 106 -13.16 -6.96 0.05
C ARG A 106 -14.22 -6.59 1.09
N HIS A 107 -13.88 -6.63 2.38
CA HIS A 107 -14.76 -6.11 3.43
C HIS A 107 -14.95 -4.60 3.26
N GLN A 108 -13.86 -3.85 3.10
CA GLN A 108 -13.90 -2.40 2.90
C GLN A 108 -14.60 -2.01 1.59
N LEU A 109 -14.40 -2.75 0.51
CA LEU A 109 -15.14 -2.53 -0.74
C LEU A 109 -16.66 -2.62 -0.54
N ARG A 110 -17.14 -3.58 0.26
CA ARG A 110 -18.57 -3.71 0.58
C ARG A 110 -19.02 -2.59 1.52
N LYS A 111 -18.25 -2.28 2.57
CA LYS A 111 -18.54 -1.19 3.53
C LYS A 111 -18.78 0.13 2.81
N HIS A 112 -17.91 0.46 1.86
CA HIS A 112 -17.94 1.73 1.12
C HIS A 112 -18.68 1.67 -0.22
N GLN A 113 -19.32 0.53 -0.56
CA GLN A 113 -20.02 0.32 -1.83
C GLN A 113 -19.13 0.61 -3.05
N CYS A 114 -17.84 0.37 -2.94
CA CYS A 114 -16.87 0.56 -4.01
C CYS A 114 -16.82 -0.65 -4.94
N LYS A 115 -16.52 -0.39 -6.23
CA LYS A 115 -16.50 -1.43 -7.27
C LYS A 115 -15.24 -2.27 -7.26
N ARG A 116 -14.10 -1.64 -6.94
CA ARG A 116 -12.76 -2.23 -7.02
C ARG A 116 -11.79 -1.40 -6.18
N ALA A 117 -10.72 -2.02 -5.72
CA ALA A 117 -9.61 -1.29 -5.13
C ALA A 117 -8.69 -0.70 -6.20
N ILE A 118 -8.09 0.44 -5.90
CA ILE A 118 -6.96 1.01 -6.64
C ILE A 118 -5.76 1.07 -5.71
N LEU A 119 -4.64 0.51 -6.15
CA LEU A 119 -3.43 0.49 -5.34
C LEU A 119 -2.84 1.90 -5.25
N VAL A 120 -2.51 2.31 -4.04
CA VAL A 120 -1.71 3.51 -3.74
C VAL A 120 -0.35 3.03 -3.25
N GLY A 121 0.74 3.59 -3.73
CA GLY A 121 2.10 3.26 -3.29
C GLY A 121 3.08 4.37 -3.57
N HIS A 122 4.25 4.29 -2.97
CA HIS A 122 5.38 5.17 -3.29
C HIS A 122 6.28 4.46 -4.30
N ASN A 123 6.13 4.72 -5.58
CA ASN A 123 6.48 3.88 -6.73
C ASN A 123 5.47 2.73 -6.98
N ALA A 124 4.21 3.03 -6.90
CA ALA A 124 3.09 2.08 -6.88
C ALA A 124 3.11 0.98 -7.96
N ALA A 125 3.78 1.20 -9.08
CA ALA A 125 3.96 0.19 -10.13
C ALA A 125 4.82 -1.00 -9.67
N PHE A 126 5.78 -0.75 -8.78
CA PHE A 126 6.62 -1.78 -8.18
C PHE A 126 5.79 -2.73 -7.31
N ASP A 127 5.05 -2.18 -6.35
CA ASP A 127 4.19 -2.95 -5.44
C ASP A 127 3.12 -3.73 -6.21
N LEU A 128 2.47 -3.08 -7.17
CA LEU A 128 1.47 -3.73 -8.01
C LEU A 128 2.07 -4.88 -8.82
N GLY A 129 3.31 -4.74 -9.28
CA GLY A 129 4.05 -5.79 -9.99
C GLY A 129 4.22 -7.04 -9.13
N PHE A 130 4.70 -6.89 -7.90
CA PHE A 130 4.86 -8.00 -6.95
C PHE A 130 3.54 -8.63 -6.52
N VAL A 131 2.52 -7.81 -6.24
CA VAL A 131 1.16 -8.32 -5.94
C VAL A 131 0.60 -9.13 -7.11
N ASN A 132 0.71 -8.65 -8.34
CA ASN A 132 0.21 -9.36 -9.51
C ASN A 132 0.98 -10.67 -9.76
N ALA A 133 2.30 -10.67 -9.64
CA ALA A 133 3.13 -11.87 -9.80
C ALA A 133 2.80 -12.93 -8.72
N ALA A 134 2.62 -12.51 -7.47
CA ALA A 134 2.20 -13.41 -6.39
C ALA A 134 0.77 -13.95 -6.60
N VAL A 135 -0.15 -13.14 -7.12
CA VAL A 135 -1.50 -13.57 -7.50
C VAL A 135 -1.44 -14.65 -8.58
N GLU A 136 -0.58 -14.48 -9.58
CA GLU A 136 -0.39 -15.46 -10.67
C GLU A 136 0.20 -16.76 -10.14
N ARG A 137 1.31 -16.70 -9.39
CA ARG A 137 1.96 -17.88 -8.78
C ARG A 137 1.02 -18.68 -7.87
N THR A 138 0.20 -17.98 -7.09
CA THR A 138 -0.72 -18.62 -6.13
C THR A 138 -2.05 -19.06 -6.72
N GLY A 139 -2.34 -18.70 -7.97
CA GLY A 139 -3.58 -19.04 -8.66
C GLY A 139 -4.84 -18.36 -8.08
N ILE A 140 -4.68 -17.23 -7.39
CA ILE A 140 -5.81 -16.47 -6.82
C ILE A 140 -6.59 -15.80 -7.95
N LYS A 141 -7.83 -16.24 -8.18
CA LYS A 141 -8.67 -15.77 -9.32
C LYS A 141 -9.34 -14.41 -9.13
N ARG A 142 -9.44 -13.91 -7.89
CA ARG A 142 -10.19 -12.69 -7.57
C ARG A 142 -9.26 -11.65 -6.93
N ASN A 143 -8.37 -11.06 -7.74
CA ASN A 143 -7.59 -9.89 -7.32
C ASN A 143 -8.54 -8.69 -7.16
N PRO A 144 -8.61 -8.05 -5.98
CA PRO A 144 -9.48 -6.88 -5.76
C PRO A 144 -8.97 -5.60 -6.46
N PHE A 145 -7.69 -5.54 -6.79
CA PHE A 145 -7.07 -4.36 -7.37
C PHE A 145 -7.39 -4.17 -8.85
N HIS A 146 -7.36 -2.92 -9.28
CA HIS A 146 -7.34 -2.59 -10.70
C HIS A 146 -6.05 -3.14 -11.33
N PRO A 147 -6.09 -3.77 -12.51
CA PRO A 147 -4.95 -4.52 -13.05
C PRO A 147 -3.72 -3.67 -13.39
N PHE A 148 -3.89 -2.37 -13.63
CA PHE A 148 -2.80 -1.48 -14.07
C PHE A 148 -2.94 -0.01 -13.61
N SER A 149 -4.08 0.41 -13.06
CA SER A 149 -4.23 1.79 -12.56
C SER A 149 -3.82 1.85 -11.10
N THR A 150 -3.00 2.85 -10.79
CA THR A 150 -2.51 3.12 -9.43
C THR A 150 -2.62 4.61 -9.11
N PHE A 151 -2.52 4.94 -7.83
CA PHE A 151 -2.14 6.27 -7.37
C PHE A 151 -0.69 6.21 -6.89
N ASP A 152 0.17 7.01 -7.49
CA ASP A 152 1.59 7.06 -7.14
C ASP A 152 1.90 8.30 -6.30
N THR A 153 2.31 8.07 -5.04
CA THR A 153 2.64 9.17 -4.13
C THR A 153 3.95 9.87 -4.45
N VAL A 154 4.86 9.27 -5.24
CA VAL A 154 6.03 9.98 -5.78
C VAL A 154 5.57 11.21 -6.57
N THR A 155 4.62 11.02 -7.48
CA THR A 155 4.05 12.12 -8.28
C THR A 155 3.29 13.12 -7.43
N LEU A 156 2.45 12.63 -6.51
CA LEU A 156 1.65 13.49 -5.62
C LEU A 156 2.53 14.33 -4.71
N CYS A 157 3.56 13.73 -4.11
CA CYS A 157 4.51 14.43 -3.24
C CYS A 157 5.45 15.35 -4.02
N GLY A 158 5.84 14.97 -5.23
CA GLY A 158 6.57 15.86 -6.14
C GLY A 158 5.82 17.15 -6.41
N LEU A 159 4.50 17.07 -6.65
CA LEU A 159 3.65 18.25 -6.85
C LEU A 159 3.36 19.02 -5.57
N ALA A 160 3.10 18.33 -4.46
CA ALA A 160 2.64 18.97 -3.22
C ALA A 160 3.77 19.52 -2.36
N PHE A 161 4.95 18.88 -2.37
CA PHE A 161 6.06 19.15 -1.47
C PHE A 161 7.43 19.32 -2.18
N GLY A 162 7.49 19.11 -3.49
CA GLY A 162 8.75 19.15 -4.26
C GLY A 162 9.69 17.98 -3.92
N GLN A 163 9.16 16.86 -3.40
CA GLN A 163 9.95 15.71 -2.94
C GLN A 163 9.43 14.41 -3.55
N THR A 164 10.38 13.54 -3.95
CA THR A 164 10.08 12.26 -4.61
C THR A 164 10.63 11.05 -3.86
N VAL A 165 11.34 11.26 -2.76
CA VAL A 165 11.84 10.22 -1.86
C VAL A 165 10.93 10.20 -0.64
N LEU A 166 10.45 9.03 -0.21
CA LEU A 166 9.45 8.88 0.84
C LEU A 166 9.83 9.63 2.12
N SER A 167 11.01 9.38 2.67
CA SER A 167 11.49 10.04 3.89
C SER A 167 11.52 11.57 3.75
N LYS A 168 11.98 12.07 2.61
CA LYS A 168 12.03 13.52 2.33
C LYS A 168 10.64 14.14 2.18
N ALA A 169 9.71 13.40 1.59
CA ALA A 169 8.32 13.83 1.45
C ALA A 169 7.62 13.88 2.82
N VAL A 170 7.85 12.88 3.67
CA VAL A 170 7.33 12.81 5.05
C VAL A 170 7.85 14.00 5.88
N ASP A 171 9.15 14.28 5.83
CA ASP A 171 9.75 15.42 6.53
C ASP A 171 9.20 16.76 6.00
N ALA A 172 9.13 16.93 4.68
CA ALA A 172 8.59 18.14 4.06
C ALA A 172 7.11 18.36 4.34
N ALA A 173 6.36 17.28 4.58
CA ALA A 173 4.97 17.32 5.01
C ALA A 173 4.80 17.62 6.51
N GLY A 174 5.88 17.56 7.31
CA GLY A 174 5.84 17.74 8.77
C GLY A 174 5.28 16.55 9.54
N LEU A 175 5.35 15.33 8.95
CA LEU A 175 4.79 14.11 9.54
C LEU A 175 5.81 13.35 10.42
N GLY A 176 7.08 13.74 10.38
CA GLY A 176 8.15 13.08 11.13
C GLY A 176 8.54 11.71 10.57
N TRP A 177 9.81 11.56 10.23
CA TRP A 177 10.41 10.31 9.76
C TRP A 177 11.29 9.71 10.84
N ASP A 178 11.12 8.41 11.13
CA ASP A 178 11.99 7.67 12.02
C ASP A 178 12.83 6.66 11.21
N PRO A 179 14.15 6.93 11.03
CA PRO A 179 15.01 6.03 10.27
C PRO A 179 15.14 4.62 10.86
N ALA A 180 14.87 4.44 12.16
CA ALA A 180 14.96 3.14 12.81
C ALA A 180 13.84 2.18 12.37
N HIS A 181 12.75 2.70 11.80
CA HIS A 181 11.62 1.92 11.30
C HIS A 181 11.54 1.87 9.77
N ALA A 182 12.44 2.60 9.08
CA ALA A 182 12.54 2.56 7.62
C ALA A 182 12.77 1.13 7.10
N HIS A 183 12.29 0.85 5.89
CA HIS A 183 12.33 -0.48 5.27
C HIS A 183 11.56 -1.56 6.05
N SER A 184 10.49 -1.16 6.69
CA SER A 184 9.43 -2.03 7.18
C SER A 184 8.17 -1.75 6.37
N ALA A 185 7.64 -2.74 5.69
CA ALA A 185 6.43 -2.55 4.87
C ALA A 185 5.29 -1.91 5.67
N TYR A 186 5.17 -2.24 6.96
CA TYR A 186 4.19 -1.60 7.87
C TYR A 186 4.41 -0.09 7.98
N TYR A 187 5.63 0.34 8.31
CA TYR A 187 5.93 1.74 8.56
C TYR A 187 5.87 2.58 7.27
N ASP A 188 6.44 2.07 6.19
CA ASP A 188 6.50 2.77 4.91
C ASP A 188 5.10 2.88 4.28
N ALA A 189 4.24 1.85 4.44
CA ALA A 189 2.84 1.93 4.04
C ALA A 189 2.04 2.96 4.85
N GLU A 190 2.23 3.03 6.18
CA GLU A 190 1.54 4.03 7.01
C GLU A 190 1.97 5.45 6.65
N LYS A 191 3.28 5.70 6.47
CA LYS A 191 3.78 7.01 6.04
C LYS A 191 3.28 7.39 4.63
N THR A 192 3.22 6.44 3.73
CA THR A 192 2.62 6.62 2.40
C THR A 192 1.13 6.97 2.50
N ALA A 193 0.39 6.32 3.41
CA ALA A 193 -1.02 6.60 3.66
C ALA A 193 -1.25 8.00 4.25
N GLU A 194 -0.43 8.40 5.24
CA GLU A 194 -0.47 9.75 5.82
C GLU A 194 -0.26 10.82 4.73
N LEU A 195 0.74 10.65 3.87
CA LEU A 195 1.01 11.55 2.74
C LEU A 195 -0.16 11.60 1.76
N PHE A 196 -0.69 10.45 1.36
CA PHE A 196 -1.83 10.37 0.45
C PHE A 196 -3.06 11.10 1.03
N CYS A 197 -3.42 10.81 2.27
CA CYS A 197 -4.53 11.45 2.96
C CYS A 197 -4.34 12.98 3.05
N MET A 198 -3.12 13.43 3.42
CA MET A 198 -2.81 14.85 3.52
C MET A 198 -2.98 15.56 2.17
N VAL A 199 -2.44 15.00 1.09
CA VAL A 199 -2.56 15.61 -0.25
C VAL A 199 -4.02 15.66 -0.69
N VAL A 200 -4.77 14.57 -0.52
CA VAL A 200 -6.19 14.50 -0.89
C VAL A 200 -7.03 15.50 -0.08
N ASN A 201 -6.76 15.65 1.22
CA ASN A 201 -7.48 16.58 2.09
C ASN A 201 -7.15 18.04 1.74
N ARG A 202 -5.89 18.37 1.49
CA ARG A 202 -5.48 19.73 1.05
C ARG A 202 -6.11 20.10 -0.30
N TRP A 203 -6.22 19.15 -1.21
CA TRP A 203 -6.84 19.40 -2.51
C TRP A 203 -8.34 19.67 -2.37
N ARG A 204 -9.03 18.94 -1.50
CA ARG A 204 -10.45 19.17 -1.23
C ARG A 204 -10.70 20.56 -0.66
N SER A 205 -9.95 20.99 0.35
CA SER A 205 -10.13 22.27 1.02
C SER A 205 -9.91 23.49 0.12
N ARG A 206 -9.25 23.33 -1.02
CA ARG A 206 -9.03 24.40 -2.01
C ARG A 206 -10.15 24.53 -3.03
N HIS A 207 -11.07 23.58 -3.08
CA HIS A 207 -12.13 23.51 -4.10
C HIS A 207 -13.53 23.39 -3.47
N SER A 208 -13.61 23.49 -2.14
CA SER A 208 -14.86 23.66 -1.35
C SER A 208 -15.06 25.13 -1.01
#